data_0cfc297e92ae86566830c4cafd5feaa3
#
_entry.id   0cfc297e92ae86566830c4cafd5feaa3
#
_cell.length_a   1.000
_cell.length_b   1.000
_cell.length_c   1.000
_cell.angle_alpha   90.00
_cell.angle_beta   90.00
_cell.angle_gamma   90.00
#
_symmetry.space_group_name_H-M   'P 1'
#
loop_
_entity.id
_entity.type
_entity.pdbx_description
1 polymer ?
#
loop_
_entity_poly.entity_id
_entity_poly.type
_entity_poly.pdbx_seq_one_letter_code
_entity_poly.pdbx_strand_id
1 'polypeptide(L)'
;SLTDFKGKHVVLEWVNPGCPYVVKHYSGGNMQGTQREATAKGVVWLSVNSTATDSRDYRAPADMAGWMQQQKAAATATLMDADGKVGRAYGARTTPHMYVIDPAGKLVYAGAIDNKPSSNPADTATATNHVKVALAELLAGKPVSTPVTRPYGCSVKYSSM
;
A
#
# COMPACT_ATOMS: atom_id res chain seq x y z
N SER A 1 12.40 3.41 10.54
CA SER A 1 11.88 4.78 10.63
C SER A 1 11.88 5.44 9.24
N LEU A 2 10.91 6.31 8.98
CA LEU A 2 10.87 7.08 7.74
C LEU A 2 12.11 7.95 7.54
N THR A 3 12.77 8.34 8.62
CA THR A 3 14.02 9.10 8.51
C THR A 3 15.11 8.33 7.78
N ASP A 4 15.05 7.01 7.77
CA ASP A 4 16.00 6.15 7.03
C ASP A 4 15.89 6.32 5.52
N PHE A 5 14.75 6.87 5.05
CA PHE A 5 14.46 7.06 3.63
C PHE A 5 14.38 8.54 3.24
N LYS A 6 14.90 9.43 4.08
CA LYS A 6 14.93 10.85 3.78
C LYS A 6 15.65 11.10 2.46
N GLY A 7 15.08 11.94 1.61
CA GLY A 7 15.60 12.20 0.28
C GLY A 7 15.09 11.25 -0.80
N LYS A 8 14.20 10.31 -0.43
CA LYS A 8 13.60 9.37 -1.38
C LYS A 8 12.09 9.50 -1.38
N HIS A 9 11.46 9.21 -2.52
CA HIS A 9 10.02 9.02 -2.58
C HIS A 9 9.67 7.70 -1.90
N VAL A 10 8.61 7.68 -1.11
CA VAL A 10 8.17 6.49 -0.38
C VAL A 10 6.69 6.24 -0.63
N VAL A 11 6.34 5.00 -0.96
CA VAL A 11 4.95 4.53 -0.99
C VAL A 11 4.72 3.64 0.22
N LEU A 12 3.63 3.88 0.94
CA LEU A 12 3.15 2.99 1.99
C LEU A 12 1.89 2.29 1.47
N GLU A 13 1.88 0.98 1.58
CA GLU A 13 0.74 0.15 1.20
C GLU A 13 0.27 -0.63 2.42
N TRP A 14 -0.96 -0.37 2.91
CA TRP A 14 -1.54 -1.24 3.94
C TRP A 14 -2.08 -2.48 3.27
N VAL A 15 -1.71 -3.64 3.80
CA VAL A 15 -1.95 -4.95 3.17
C VAL A 15 -2.46 -5.97 4.19
N ASN A 16 -3.40 -6.82 3.75
CA ASN A 16 -3.90 -7.97 4.51
C ASN A 16 -4.19 -9.10 3.52
N PRO A 17 -3.43 -10.20 3.56
CA PRO A 17 -3.65 -11.32 2.63
C PRO A 17 -5.04 -11.94 2.68
N GLY A 18 -5.75 -11.81 3.81
CA GLY A 18 -7.12 -12.31 3.97
C GLY A 18 -8.19 -11.43 3.33
N CYS A 19 -7.83 -10.29 2.77
CA CYS A 19 -8.79 -9.34 2.23
C CYS A 19 -9.02 -9.56 0.74
N PRO A 20 -10.28 -9.76 0.28
CA PRO A 20 -10.57 -9.95 -1.15
C PRO A 20 -10.13 -8.78 -2.03
N TYR A 21 -10.16 -7.57 -1.51
CA TYR A 21 -9.71 -6.38 -2.24
C TYR A 21 -8.20 -6.35 -2.42
N VAL A 22 -7.45 -6.89 -1.46
CA VAL A 22 -6.00 -7.08 -1.59
C VAL A 22 -5.72 -8.18 -2.60
N VAL A 23 -6.41 -9.31 -2.49
CA VAL A 23 -6.28 -10.43 -3.44
C VAL A 23 -6.55 -9.97 -4.87
N LYS A 24 -7.55 -9.10 -5.08
CA LYS A 24 -7.84 -8.48 -6.39
C LYS A 24 -6.59 -7.93 -7.05
N HIS A 25 -5.83 -7.13 -6.32
CA HIS A 25 -4.67 -6.42 -6.89
C HIS A 25 -3.43 -7.29 -7.03
N TYR A 26 -3.34 -8.36 -6.23
CA TYR A 26 -2.20 -9.28 -6.32
C TYR A 26 -2.45 -10.40 -7.32
N SER A 27 -3.66 -10.96 -7.39
CA SER A 27 -3.96 -12.06 -8.31
C SER A 27 -3.86 -11.65 -9.78
N GLY A 28 -4.20 -10.40 -10.09
CA GLY A 28 -4.08 -9.87 -11.44
C GLY A 28 -2.74 -9.25 -11.76
N GLY A 29 -1.83 -9.19 -10.80
CA GLY A 29 -0.49 -8.63 -10.99
C GLY A 29 -0.44 -7.09 -10.95
N ASN A 30 -1.54 -6.43 -10.63
CA ASN A 30 -1.61 -4.97 -10.62
C ASN A 30 -0.69 -4.35 -9.56
N MET A 31 -0.74 -4.86 -8.33
CA MET A 31 0.08 -4.34 -7.24
C MET A 31 1.55 -4.61 -7.49
N GLN A 32 1.91 -5.83 -7.88
CA GLN A 32 3.30 -6.20 -8.16
C GLN A 32 3.86 -5.36 -9.31
N GLY A 33 3.08 -5.14 -10.37
CA GLY A 33 3.49 -4.29 -11.49
C GLY A 33 3.75 -2.86 -11.05
N THR A 34 2.88 -2.31 -10.21
CA THR A 34 3.06 -0.96 -9.64
C THR A 34 4.30 -0.89 -8.77
N GLN A 35 4.53 -1.91 -7.95
CA GLN A 35 5.72 -2.01 -7.09
C GLN A 35 7.01 -2.06 -7.93
N ARG A 36 7.04 -2.90 -8.96
CA ARG A 36 8.23 -3.03 -9.83
C ARG A 36 8.54 -1.72 -10.55
N GLU A 37 7.51 -1.07 -11.07
CA GLU A 37 7.67 0.20 -11.77
C GLU A 37 8.21 1.28 -10.84
N ALA A 38 7.67 1.37 -9.62
CA ALA A 38 8.11 2.34 -8.62
C ALA A 38 9.55 2.07 -8.17
N THR A 39 9.85 0.84 -7.79
CA THR A 39 11.19 0.49 -7.27
C THR A 39 12.26 0.60 -8.34
N ALA A 40 11.94 0.32 -9.60
CA ALA A 40 12.86 0.51 -10.73
C ALA A 40 13.27 1.98 -10.90
N LYS A 41 12.45 2.91 -10.45
CA LYS A 41 12.72 4.36 -10.50
C LYS A 41 13.29 4.90 -9.19
N GLY A 42 13.69 4.04 -8.28
CA GLY A 42 14.29 4.42 -7.00
C GLY A 42 13.30 4.79 -5.91
N VAL A 43 12.01 4.56 -6.12
CA VAL A 43 10.97 4.78 -5.10
C VAL A 43 11.03 3.63 -4.09
N VAL A 44 11.00 3.97 -2.80
CA VAL A 44 10.94 2.98 -1.73
C VAL A 44 9.48 2.55 -1.56
N TRP A 45 9.23 1.25 -1.55
CA TRP A 45 7.89 0.70 -1.35
C TRP A 45 7.84 -0.12 -0.07
N LEU A 46 7.03 0.32 0.88
CA LEU A 46 6.86 -0.34 2.18
C LEU A 46 5.43 -0.87 2.28
N SER A 47 5.31 -2.17 2.37
CA SER A 47 4.02 -2.82 2.64
C SER A 47 3.87 -2.98 4.15
N VAL A 48 2.78 -2.50 4.72
CA VAL A 48 2.55 -2.47 6.18
C VAL A 48 1.35 -3.35 6.51
N ASN A 49 1.53 -4.25 7.47
CA ASN A 49 0.45 -5.10 7.98
C ASN A 49 0.17 -4.72 9.43
N SER A 50 -0.99 -4.08 9.66
CA SER A 50 -1.44 -3.66 11.00
C SER A 50 -2.51 -4.60 11.57
N THR A 51 -2.55 -5.85 11.13
CA THR A 51 -3.50 -6.83 11.65
C THR A 51 -3.11 -7.23 13.07
N ALA A 52 -4.04 -7.08 14.01
CA ALA A 52 -3.81 -7.44 15.41
C ALA A 52 -3.64 -8.95 15.58
N THR A 53 -2.85 -9.34 16.57
CA THR A 53 -2.55 -10.75 16.83
C THR A 53 -3.79 -11.57 17.20
N ASP A 54 -4.84 -10.94 17.71
CA ASP A 54 -6.10 -11.61 18.04
C ASP A 54 -7.09 -11.67 16.88
N SER A 55 -6.72 -11.15 15.72
CA SER A 55 -7.54 -11.25 14.51
C SER A 55 -7.36 -12.62 13.85
N ARG A 56 -8.45 -13.13 13.25
CA ARG A 56 -8.40 -14.34 12.43
C ARG A 56 -7.50 -14.18 11.21
N ASP A 57 -7.30 -12.94 10.76
CA ASP A 57 -6.48 -12.64 9.59
C ASP A 57 -5.00 -12.48 9.93
N TYR A 58 -4.65 -12.57 11.21
CA TYR A 58 -3.26 -12.38 11.62
C TYR A 58 -2.35 -13.45 10.99
N ARG A 59 -1.22 -12.99 10.47
CA ARG A 59 -0.13 -13.85 10.01
C ARG A 59 1.15 -13.46 10.71
N ALA A 60 1.88 -14.46 11.20
CA ALA A 60 3.21 -14.24 11.78
C ALA A 60 4.15 -13.65 10.72
N PRO A 61 5.23 -12.95 11.13
CA PRO A 61 6.14 -12.33 10.16
C PRO A 61 6.65 -13.27 9.07
N ALA A 62 7.01 -14.50 9.42
CA ALA A 62 7.49 -15.48 8.44
C ALA A 62 6.41 -15.87 7.43
N ASP A 63 5.17 -16.01 7.88
CA ASP A 63 4.04 -16.34 7.00
C ASP A 63 3.72 -15.16 6.07
N MET A 64 3.81 -13.95 6.58
CA MET A 64 3.60 -12.76 5.78
C MET A 64 4.67 -12.63 4.70
N ALA A 65 5.93 -12.84 5.06
CA ALA A 65 7.04 -12.84 4.10
C ALA A 65 6.86 -13.92 3.04
N GLY A 66 6.42 -15.10 3.44
CA GLY A 66 6.12 -16.21 2.53
C GLY A 66 5.01 -15.86 1.54
N TRP A 67 3.95 -15.21 2.02
CA TRP A 67 2.85 -14.78 1.15
C TRP A 67 3.34 -13.76 0.12
N MET A 68 4.11 -12.76 0.55
CA MET A 68 4.66 -11.76 -0.36
C MET A 68 5.53 -12.41 -1.45
N GLN A 69 6.34 -13.40 -1.07
CA GLN A 69 7.19 -14.13 -2.00
C GLN A 69 6.34 -14.94 -3.00
N GLN A 70 5.31 -15.61 -2.54
CA GLN A 70 4.39 -16.38 -3.40
C GLN A 70 3.69 -15.48 -4.41
N GLN A 71 3.36 -14.26 -4.01
CA GLN A 71 2.72 -13.28 -4.89
C GLN A 71 3.73 -12.60 -5.83
N LYS A 72 5.01 -12.87 -5.70
CA LYS A 72 6.09 -12.22 -6.45
C LYS A 72 6.05 -10.70 -6.26
N ALA A 73 5.78 -10.27 -5.04
CA ALA A 73 5.75 -8.86 -4.69
C ALA A 73 7.15 -8.25 -4.83
N ALA A 74 7.19 -6.99 -5.24
CA ALA A 74 8.44 -6.26 -5.46
C ALA A 74 8.59 -5.08 -4.49
N ALA A 75 7.98 -5.18 -3.31
CA ALA A 75 8.14 -4.18 -2.25
C ALA A 75 9.58 -4.16 -1.74
N THR A 76 10.05 -2.98 -1.33
CA THR A 76 11.37 -2.83 -0.72
C THR A 76 11.44 -3.60 0.61
N ALA A 77 10.36 -3.50 1.41
CA ALA A 77 10.26 -4.22 2.67
C ALA A 77 8.79 -4.41 3.04
N THR A 78 8.53 -5.41 3.88
CA THR A 78 7.22 -5.65 4.50
C THR A 78 7.37 -5.47 5.99
N LEU A 79 6.57 -4.58 6.55
CA LEU A 79 6.65 -4.17 7.97
C LEU A 79 5.46 -4.73 8.73
N MET A 80 5.74 -5.30 9.91
CA MET A 80 4.70 -5.79 10.80
C MET A 80 4.38 -4.74 11.85
N ASP A 81 3.11 -4.39 11.97
CA ASP A 81 2.59 -3.36 12.89
C ASP A 81 1.41 -3.93 13.66
N ALA A 82 1.64 -5.06 14.34
CA ALA A 82 0.55 -5.81 15.00
C ALA A 82 -0.15 -5.01 16.11
N ASP A 83 0.52 -4.06 16.76
CA ASP A 83 -0.09 -3.19 17.75
C ASP A 83 -0.87 -2.02 17.12
N GLY A 84 -0.79 -1.86 15.81
CA GLY A 84 -1.53 -0.85 15.07
C GLY A 84 -1.06 0.59 15.26
N LYS A 85 0.06 0.80 15.92
CA LYS A 85 0.57 2.14 16.18
C LYS A 85 0.79 2.96 14.92
N VAL A 86 1.47 2.37 13.96
CA VAL A 86 1.78 3.04 12.69
C VAL A 86 0.51 3.25 11.87
N GLY A 87 -0.33 2.21 11.78
CA GLY A 87 -1.60 2.31 11.06
C GLY A 87 -2.48 3.43 11.60
N ARG A 88 -2.61 3.50 12.92
CA ARG A 88 -3.43 4.55 13.55
C ARG A 88 -2.82 5.93 13.37
N ALA A 89 -1.49 6.05 13.41
CA ALA A 89 -0.80 7.33 13.22
C ALA A 89 -1.05 7.88 11.82
N TYR A 90 -1.13 7.02 10.80
CA TYR A 90 -1.44 7.44 9.44
C TYR A 90 -2.94 7.52 9.15
N GLY A 91 -3.79 7.07 10.08
CA GLY A 91 -5.22 7.01 9.84
C GLY A 91 -5.62 5.94 8.84
N ALA A 92 -4.84 4.87 8.71
CA ALA A 92 -5.12 3.78 7.80
C ALA A 92 -6.41 3.08 8.20
N ARG A 93 -7.37 2.98 7.27
CA ARG A 93 -8.71 2.44 7.54
C ARG A 93 -9.03 1.20 6.73
N THR A 94 -8.41 1.06 5.57
CA THR A 94 -8.73 -0.04 4.65
C THR A 94 -7.47 -0.77 4.23
N THR A 95 -7.66 -1.97 3.68
CA THR A 95 -6.64 -2.68 2.92
C THR A 95 -7.20 -2.98 1.52
N PRO A 96 -6.52 -2.52 0.45
CA PRO A 96 -5.36 -1.65 0.48
C PRO A 96 -5.71 -0.19 0.87
N HIS A 97 -4.76 0.50 1.46
CA HIS A 97 -4.81 1.94 1.69
C HIS A 97 -3.44 2.48 1.35
N MET A 98 -3.38 3.47 0.46
CA MET A 98 -2.13 3.90 -0.14
C MET A 98 -1.75 5.29 0.30
N TYR A 99 -0.46 5.50 0.52
CA TYR A 99 0.12 6.79 0.87
C TYR A 99 1.38 7.01 0.04
N VAL A 100 1.60 8.24 -0.41
CA VAL A 100 2.84 8.62 -1.09
C VAL A 100 3.47 9.78 -0.35
N ILE A 101 4.75 9.67 -0.07
CA ILE A 101 5.54 10.63 0.68
C ILE A 101 6.67 11.12 -0.22
N ASP A 102 6.87 12.44 -0.28
CA ASP A 102 7.91 13.03 -1.12
C ASP A 102 9.29 12.98 -0.43
N PRO A 103 10.38 13.32 -1.15
CA PRO A 103 11.72 13.29 -0.56
C PRO A 103 11.93 14.20 0.64
N ALA A 104 11.10 15.22 0.81
CA ALA A 104 11.14 16.11 1.97
C ALA A 104 10.42 15.53 3.20
N GLY A 105 9.80 14.35 3.05
CA GLY A 105 9.05 13.69 4.11
C GLY A 105 7.60 14.13 4.21
N LYS A 106 7.10 14.86 3.20
CA LYS A 106 5.73 15.35 3.17
C LYS A 106 4.80 14.32 2.55
N LEU A 107 3.65 14.09 3.20
CA LEU A 107 2.58 13.26 2.64
C LEU A 107 1.90 14.02 1.51
N VAL A 108 1.96 13.49 0.28
CA VAL A 108 1.44 14.16 -0.92
C VAL A 108 0.26 13.42 -1.56
N TYR A 109 0.03 12.17 -1.19
CA TYR A 109 -1.15 11.40 -1.61
C TYR A 109 -1.60 10.47 -0.50
N ALA A 110 -2.91 10.38 -0.31
CA ALA A 110 -3.53 9.39 0.59
C ALA A 110 -4.88 8.96 0.02
N GLY A 111 -5.10 7.64 -0.08
CA GLY A 111 -6.38 7.13 -0.55
C GLY A 111 -6.30 5.76 -1.19
N ALA A 112 -7.11 5.56 -2.23
CA ALA A 112 -7.25 4.29 -2.93
C ALA A 112 -6.09 4.02 -3.88
N ILE A 113 -5.87 2.75 -4.17
CA ILE A 113 -4.94 2.34 -5.23
C ILE A 113 -5.47 2.75 -6.61
N ASP A 114 -6.78 2.69 -6.81
CA ASP A 114 -7.41 3.03 -8.08
C ASP A 114 -8.86 3.52 -7.89
N ASN A 115 -9.52 3.82 -9.02
CA ASN A 115 -10.88 4.37 -9.05
C ASN A 115 -11.97 3.30 -9.24
N LYS A 116 -11.67 2.02 -9.11
CA LYS A 116 -12.64 0.93 -9.28
C LYS A 116 -12.85 0.17 -7.96
N PRO A 117 -13.80 0.59 -7.11
CA PRO A 117 -13.97 0.03 -5.77
C PRO A 117 -14.69 -1.32 -5.74
N SER A 118 -14.35 -2.22 -6.64
CA SER A 118 -14.87 -3.59 -6.68
C SER A 118 -13.81 -4.57 -6.21
N SER A 119 -14.20 -5.82 -5.96
CA SER A 119 -13.29 -6.92 -5.67
C SER A 119 -12.94 -7.75 -6.92
N ASN A 120 -13.36 -7.32 -8.10
CA ASN A 120 -13.16 -8.04 -9.36
C ASN A 120 -11.77 -7.74 -9.94
N PRO A 121 -10.86 -8.75 -10.05
CA PRO A 121 -9.52 -8.52 -10.60
C PRO A 121 -9.53 -7.97 -12.04
N ALA A 122 -10.54 -8.27 -12.83
CA ALA A 122 -10.64 -7.79 -14.21
C ALA A 122 -10.73 -6.26 -14.28
N ASP A 123 -11.25 -5.60 -13.25
CA ASP A 123 -11.40 -4.15 -13.22
C ASP A 123 -10.06 -3.42 -13.18
N THR A 124 -8.97 -4.08 -12.78
CA THR A 124 -7.65 -3.46 -12.74
C THR A 124 -7.15 -3.07 -14.12
N ALA A 125 -7.60 -3.76 -15.17
CA ALA A 125 -7.17 -3.49 -16.54
C ALA A 125 -7.68 -2.14 -17.07
N THR A 126 -8.84 -1.67 -16.58
CA THR A 126 -9.47 -0.44 -17.05
C THR A 126 -9.47 0.68 -16.02
N ALA A 127 -9.01 0.40 -14.79
CA ALA A 127 -8.99 1.38 -13.72
C ALA A 127 -7.86 2.41 -13.91
N THR A 128 -8.10 3.63 -13.41
CA THR A 128 -7.03 4.60 -13.22
C THR A 128 -6.31 4.28 -11.92
N ASN A 129 -5.03 3.93 -12.01
CA ASN A 129 -4.21 3.65 -10.83
C ASN A 129 -3.70 4.98 -10.27
N HIS A 130 -4.26 5.40 -9.15
CA HIS A 130 -3.94 6.70 -8.52
C HIS A 130 -2.48 6.79 -8.06
N VAL A 131 -1.90 5.68 -7.63
CA VAL A 131 -0.49 5.68 -7.18
C VAL A 131 0.45 5.90 -8.38
N LYS A 132 0.19 5.24 -9.50
CA LYS A 132 0.98 5.43 -10.72
C LYS A 132 0.90 6.88 -11.20
N VAL A 133 -0.30 7.47 -11.19
CA VAL A 133 -0.51 8.86 -11.60
C VAL A 133 0.26 9.80 -10.67
N ALA A 134 0.12 9.63 -9.36
CA ALA A 134 0.81 10.47 -8.37
C ALA A 134 2.33 10.39 -8.52
N LEU A 135 2.88 9.17 -8.66
CA LEU A 135 4.31 8.99 -8.83
C LEU A 135 4.82 9.58 -10.13
N ALA A 136 4.08 9.43 -11.23
CA ALA A 136 4.45 10.02 -12.52
C ALA A 136 4.54 11.55 -12.42
N GLU A 137 3.58 12.18 -11.75
CA GLU A 137 3.58 13.62 -11.54
C GLU A 137 4.77 14.06 -10.69
N LEU A 138 5.01 13.37 -9.56
CA LEU A 138 6.13 13.71 -8.67
C LEU A 138 7.49 13.55 -9.35
N LEU A 139 7.69 12.45 -10.06
CA LEU A 139 8.95 12.17 -10.74
C LEU A 139 9.19 13.13 -11.91
N ALA A 140 8.13 13.76 -12.43
CA ALA A 140 8.23 14.81 -13.44
C ALA A 140 8.40 16.21 -12.81
N GLY A 141 8.52 16.30 -11.50
CA GLY A 141 8.67 17.57 -10.79
C GLY A 141 7.38 18.36 -10.65
N LYS A 142 6.23 17.72 -10.82
CA LYS A 142 4.91 18.36 -10.75
C LYS A 142 4.24 18.05 -9.41
N PRO A 143 3.32 18.90 -8.94
CA PRO A 143 2.50 18.58 -7.77
C PRO A 143 1.52 17.46 -8.11
N VAL A 144 1.09 16.72 -7.08
CA VAL A 144 0.07 15.68 -7.23
C VAL A 144 -1.28 16.36 -7.47
N SER A 145 -1.90 16.07 -8.62
CA SER A 145 -3.17 16.71 -9.02
C SER A 145 -4.37 16.23 -8.20
N THR A 146 -4.33 14.99 -7.72
CA THR A 146 -5.40 14.41 -6.89
C THR A 146 -4.79 13.88 -5.60
N PRO A 147 -4.55 14.77 -4.60
CA PRO A 147 -3.81 14.38 -3.40
C PRO A 147 -4.59 13.50 -2.43
N VAL A 148 -5.92 13.47 -2.54
CA VAL A 148 -6.76 12.66 -1.64
C VAL A 148 -7.86 11.98 -2.47
N THR A 149 -8.03 10.68 -2.26
CA THR A 149 -9.16 9.92 -2.80
C THR A 149 -9.78 9.12 -1.66
N ARG A 150 -10.98 8.62 -1.88
CA ARG A 150 -11.64 7.76 -0.90
C ARG A 150 -11.04 6.35 -0.99
N PRO A 151 -10.40 5.84 0.09
CA PRO A 151 -9.92 4.46 0.07
C PRO A 151 -11.09 3.49 0.07
N TYR A 152 -10.85 2.29 -0.49
CA TYR A 152 -11.84 1.22 -0.47
C TYR A 152 -11.16 -0.09 -0.13
N GLY A 153 -11.90 -1.01 0.46
CA GLY A 153 -11.41 -2.33 0.82
C GLY A 153 -11.95 -2.79 2.15
N CYS A 154 -11.36 -3.85 2.67
CA CYS A 154 -11.69 -4.35 3.99
C CYS A 154 -11.16 -3.40 5.06
N SER A 155 -11.83 -3.34 6.21
CA SER A 155 -11.30 -2.55 7.33
C SER A 155 -9.99 -3.14 7.84
N VAL A 156 -9.07 -2.28 8.28
CA VAL A 156 -7.85 -2.74 8.96
C VAL A 156 -8.25 -3.41 10.27
N LYS A 157 -7.69 -4.57 10.54
CA LYS A 157 -8.07 -5.40 11.71
C LYS A 157 -7.26 -5.01 12.94
N TYR A 158 -7.49 -3.77 13.41
CA TYR A 158 -6.87 -3.30 14.64
C TYR A 158 -7.39 -4.05 15.87
N SER A 159 -6.58 -4.07 16.91
CA SER A 159 -7.05 -4.52 18.21
C SER A 159 -8.18 -3.61 18.70
N SER A 160 -9.14 -4.19 19.44
CA SER A 160 -10.27 -3.46 20.00
C SER A 160 -9.88 -2.55 21.18
N MET A 161 -8.64 -2.64 21.63
CA MET A 161 -8.15 -1.82 22.76
C MET A 161 -7.25 -0.69 22.31
#